data_e843df8bb4a2273b455b9c83ac4be4a4
#
_entry.id   e843df8bb4a2273b455b9c83ac4be4a4
#
_cell.length_a   1.000
_cell.length_b   1.000
_cell.length_c   1.000
_cell.angle_alpha   90.00
_cell.angle_beta   90.00
_cell.angle_gamma   90.00
#
_symmetry.space_group_name_H-M   'P 1'
#
loop_
_entity.id
_entity.type
_entity.pdbx_description
1 polymer ?
#
loop_
_entity_poly.entity_id
_entity_poly.type
_entity_poly.pdbx_seq_one_letter_code
_entity_poly.pdbx_strand_id
1 'polypeptide(L)'
;MKRALIALGLSLAYVVPAAQLAASAPMQPGQAPGFYRMHVGRFEVTALLDGTHPFPADKLAVGAKPGEVAHLLAQQNLRSPVEGMLNAFMVNSGDKLIMIDTGAGNLYGKEGGGLLAAMKAAGYDPSQVDDVYLTHLHEDHAGGLILDGKMLFPNATIHVSKAETDFWLDSANKPQVGELLWPFFEATQEMLAPYIAAGRLKTFDSNAPLAPGLKPVPSPGHTPGHSYYLLQDGTDRMLFWGDTVHVQPVQLPDPDVAMKYDWNVPKAIASRRRIFEEAARNGWWVAGAHISFPGIGHVRNLGGGHFAWVPANYSLNR
;
A
#
# COMPACT_ATOMS: atom_id res chain seq x y z
N MET A 1 61.30 -54.00 66.06
CA MET A 1 60.17 -54.11 65.14
C MET A 1 59.34 -52.81 65.20
N LYS A 2 59.53 -51.90 64.15
CA LYS A 2 58.85 -50.61 64.08
C LYS A 2 57.76 -50.71 63.02
N ARG A 3 56.49 -50.54 63.39
CA ARG A 3 55.34 -50.51 62.49
C ARG A 3 55.16 -49.09 62.03
N ALA A 4 55.21 -48.86 60.69
CA ALA A 4 54.87 -47.59 60.05
C ALA A 4 53.36 -47.57 59.75
N LEU A 5 52.66 -46.51 60.19
CA LEU A 5 51.29 -46.20 59.82
C LEU A 5 51.34 -45.30 58.52
N ILE A 6 50.71 -45.79 57.51
CA ILE A 6 50.47 -45.01 56.26
C ILE A 6 49.09 -44.36 56.40
N ALA A 7 48.99 -43.06 56.48
CA ALA A 7 47.77 -42.28 56.44
C ALA A 7 47.37 -42.01 54.97
N LEU A 8 46.23 -42.54 54.58
CA LEU A 8 45.64 -42.26 53.24
C LEU A 8 44.80 -40.98 53.32
N GLY A 9 45.32 -39.92 52.72
CA GLY A 9 44.57 -38.66 52.60
C GLY A 9 43.56 -38.72 51.44
N LEU A 10 42.26 -38.73 51.73
CA LEU A 10 41.21 -38.56 50.71
C LEU A 10 41.03 -37.08 50.37
N SER A 11 41.48 -36.67 49.19
CA SER A 11 41.20 -35.33 48.65
C SER A 11 39.80 -35.32 47.99
N LEU A 12 38.83 -34.71 48.63
CA LEU A 12 37.55 -34.38 47.97
C LEU A 12 37.75 -33.24 47.02
N ALA A 13 37.71 -33.52 45.70
CA ALA A 13 37.62 -32.49 44.66
C ALA A 13 36.17 -31.95 44.62
N TYR A 14 36.00 -30.69 45.03
CA TYR A 14 34.73 -29.97 44.79
C TYR A 14 34.65 -29.62 43.31
N VAL A 15 33.74 -30.31 42.58
CA VAL A 15 33.33 -29.91 41.23
C VAL A 15 32.33 -28.77 41.39
N VAL A 16 32.77 -27.54 41.19
CA VAL A 16 31.89 -26.37 41.08
C VAL A 16 31.22 -26.47 39.71
N PRO A 17 29.87 -26.58 39.62
CA PRO A 17 29.23 -26.55 38.31
C PRO A 17 29.46 -25.21 37.67
N ALA A 18 30.09 -25.20 36.50
CA ALA A 18 30.20 -24.01 35.68
C ALA A 18 28.78 -23.51 35.34
N ALA A 19 28.41 -22.39 35.91
CA ALA A 19 27.15 -21.73 35.51
C ALA A 19 27.22 -21.46 34.01
N GLN A 20 26.42 -22.17 33.23
CA GLN A 20 26.26 -21.91 31.80
C GLN A 20 25.67 -20.51 31.69
N LEU A 21 26.48 -19.52 31.32
CA LEU A 21 26.00 -18.19 30.95
C LEU A 21 25.03 -18.38 29.78
N ALA A 22 23.75 -18.12 30.03
CA ALA A 22 22.75 -18.13 28.97
C ALA A 22 23.20 -17.15 27.89
N ALA A 23 23.44 -17.65 26.68
CA ALA A 23 23.78 -16.80 25.55
C ALA A 23 22.64 -15.79 25.36
N SER A 24 22.95 -14.50 25.31
CA SER A 24 21.98 -13.45 25.03
C SER A 24 21.36 -13.69 23.63
N ALA A 25 20.06 -13.63 23.52
CA ALA A 25 19.38 -13.73 22.22
C ALA A 25 19.82 -12.56 21.33
N PRO A 26 20.32 -12.81 20.09
CA PRO A 26 20.70 -11.75 19.19
C PRO A 26 19.46 -10.94 18.76
N MET A 27 19.65 -9.63 18.55
CA MET A 27 18.61 -8.78 17.97
C MET A 27 18.29 -9.25 16.55
N GLN A 28 17.00 -9.29 16.21
CA GLN A 28 16.54 -9.69 14.86
C GLN A 28 16.56 -8.47 13.93
N PRO A 29 17.15 -8.58 12.72
CA PRO A 29 17.40 -7.43 11.86
C PRO A 29 16.22 -7.01 10.97
N GLY A 30 15.12 -7.76 10.94
CA GLY A 30 14.03 -7.56 9.99
C GLY A 30 12.66 -7.44 10.62
N GLN A 31 11.72 -6.90 9.86
CA GLN A 31 10.30 -6.90 10.18
C GLN A 31 9.63 -8.22 9.73
N ALA A 32 8.44 -8.50 10.26
CA ALA A 32 7.58 -9.56 9.75
C ALA A 32 7.19 -9.28 8.29
N PRO A 33 6.90 -10.32 7.48
CA PRO A 33 6.40 -10.13 6.13
C PRO A 33 5.16 -9.24 6.10
N GLY A 34 5.13 -8.28 5.17
CA GLY A 34 4.08 -7.28 5.04
C GLY A 34 2.85 -7.84 4.33
N PHE A 35 2.11 -8.77 4.92
CA PHE A 35 0.80 -9.15 4.42
C PHE A 35 -0.23 -9.23 5.55
N TYR A 36 -1.49 -8.93 5.21
CA TYR A 36 -2.64 -9.06 6.10
C TYR A 36 -3.82 -9.54 5.28
N ARG A 37 -4.61 -10.49 5.80
CA ARG A 37 -5.70 -11.14 5.07
C ARG A 37 -7.02 -10.99 5.79
N MET A 38 -8.08 -10.74 5.04
CA MET A 38 -9.46 -10.75 5.52
C MET A 38 -10.43 -11.18 4.41
N HIS A 39 -11.71 -11.33 4.74
CA HIS A 39 -12.76 -11.62 3.77
C HIS A 39 -13.71 -10.43 3.62
N VAL A 40 -14.20 -10.24 2.39
CA VAL A 40 -15.32 -9.37 2.03
C VAL A 40 -16.35 -10.24 1.33
N GLY A 41 -17.36 -10.70 2.07
CA GLY A 41 -18.22 -11.77 1.62
C GLY A 41 -17.42 -13.02 1.26
N ARG A 42 -17.58 -13.52 0.04
CA ARG A 42 -16.85 -14.69 -0.48
C ARG A 42 -15.40 -14.39 -0.93
N PHE A 43 -15.04 -13.14 -1.09
CA PHE A 43 -13.72 -12.75 -1.59
C PHE A 43 -12.69 -12.74 -0.45
N GLU A 44 -11.55 -13.37 -0.67
CA GLU A 44 -10.38 -13.16 0.18
C GLU A 44 -9.63 -11.92 -0.31
N VAL A 45 -9.40 -10.97 0.59
CA VAL A 45 -8.62 -9.76 0.31
C VAL A 45 -7.32 -9.80 1.12
N THR A 46 -6.20 -9.64 0.44
CA THR A 46 -4.88 -9.61 1.07
C THR A 46 -4.22 -8.26 0.79
N ALA A 47 -3.96 -7.49 1.86
CA ALA A 47 -3.08 -6.32 1.79
C ALA A 47 -1.62 -6.79 1.71
N LEU A 48 -0.83 -6.14 0.88
CA LEU A 48 0.59 -6.40 0.66
C LEU A 48 1.37 -5.09 0.80
N LEU A 49 2.42 -5.09 1.59
CA LEU A 49 3.31 -3.94 1.74
C LEU A 49 4.47 -4.07 0.74
N ASP A 50 4.54 -3.16 -0.23
CA ASP A 50 5.67 -3.07 -1.15
C ASP A 50 6.86 -2.35 -0.53
N GLY A 51 6.59 -1.31 0.27
CA GLY A 51 7.65 -0.55 0.90
C GLY A 51 7.16 0.59 1.77
N THR A 52 8.15 1.31 2.30
CA THR A 52 7.92 2.53 3.08
C THR A 52 8.98 3.56 2.74
N HIS A 53 8.61 4.84 2.76
CA HIS A 53 9.54 5.94 2.46
C HIS A 53 9.26 7.18 3.31
N PRO A 54 10.29 8.03 3.57
CA PRO A 54 10.06 9.29 4.27
C PRO A 54 9.28 10.27 3.41
N PHE A 55 8.05 10.57 3.83
CA PHE A 55 7.15 11.50 3.11
C PHE A 55 7.14 12.87 3.80
N PRO A 56 7.68 13.94 3.17
CA PRO A 56 7.77 15.27 3.76
C PRO A 56 6.44 16.03 3.65
N ALA A 57 5.47 15.62 4.48
CA ALA A 57 4.09 16.07 4.45
C ALA A 57 3.93 17.61 4.52
N ASP A 58 4.77 18.28 5.33
CA ASP A 58 4.77 19.74 5.47
C ASP A 58 5.21 20.48 4.20
N LYS A 59 6.02 19.85 3.36
CA LYS A 59 6.53 20.42 2.10
C LYS A 59 5.62 20.13 0.91
N LEU A 60 4.85 19.03 1.00
CA LEU A 60 4.01 18.54 -0.11
C LEU A 60 2.54 18.94 0.02
N ALA A 61 2.08 19.28 1.22
CA ALA A 61 0.71 19.74 1.46
C ALA A 61 0.42 21.08 0.75
N VAL A 62 -0.77 21.17 0.16
CA VAL A 62 -1.30 22.36 -0.52
C VAL A 62 -2.62 22.74 0.13
N GLY A 63 -2.83 24.03 0.39
CA GLY A 63 -4.06 24.55 0.98
C GLY A 63 -4.10 24.53 2.51
N ALA A 64 -3.17 23.86 3.17
CA ALA A 64 -3.07 23.87 4.64
C ALA A 64 -2.68 25.27 5.18
N LYS A 65 -3.25 25.65 6.33
CA LYS A 65 -2.86 26.87 7.03
C LYS A 65 -1.44 26.76 7.59
N PRO A 66 -0.74 27.88 7.82
CA PRO A 66 0.57 27.84 8.45
C PRO A 66 0.56 27.06 9.78
N GLY A 67 1.43 26.06 9.91
CA GLY A 67 1.56 25.20 11.09
C GLY A 67 0.50 24.11 11.24
N GLU A 68 -0.53 24.05 10.40
CA GLU A 68 -1.65 23.10 10.52
C GLU A 68 -1.18 21.64 10.33
N VAL A 69 -0.38 21.36 9.30
CA VAL A 69 0.17 20.02 9.08
C VAL A 69 0.94 19.53 10.31
N ALA A 70 1.84 20.37 10.84
CA ALA A 70 2.61 20.03 12.03
C ALA A 70 1.72 19.80 13.27
N HIS A 71 0.68 20.62 13.43
CA HIS A 71 -0.29 20.49 14.52
C HIS A 71 -1.07 19.16 14.44
N LEU A 72 -1.61 18.83 13.26
CA LEU A 72 -2.38 17.61 13.04
C LEU A 72 -1.51 16.34 13.21
N LEU A 73 -0.27 16.37 12.72
CA LEU A 73 0.68 15.28 12.93
C LEU A 73 1.01 15.09 14.43
N ALA A 74 1.24 16.20 15.16
CA ALA A 74 1.57 16.16 16.58
C ALA A 74 0.44 15.55 17.43
N GLN A 75 -0.84 15.73 17.03
CA GLN A 75 -1.98 15.08 17.69
C GLN A 75 -1.92 13.54 17.66
N GLN A 76 -1.18 12.97 16.70
CA GLN A 76 -0.95 11.53 16.59
C GLN A 76 0.49 11.13 16.94
N ASN A 77 1.24 11.98 17.65
CA ASN A 77 2.64 11.80 18.03
C ASN A 77 3.56 11.59 16.81
N LEU A 78 3.22 12.21 15.68
CA LEU A 78 3.99 12.18 14.44
C LEU A 78 4.62 13.54 14.15
N ARG A 79 5.58 13.55 13.25
CA ARG A 79 6.24 14.76 12.71
C ARG A 79 6.62 14.52 11.25
N SER A 80 6.76 15.60 10.47
CA SER A 80 7.29 15.51 9.10
C SER A 80 8.83 15.32 9.12
N PRO A 81 9.41 14.43 8.27
CA PRO A 81 8.69 13.55 7.38
C PRO A 81 7.96 12.42 8.15
N VAL A 82 6.79 11.99 7.64
CA VAL A 82 6.10 10.79 8.12
C VAL A 82 6.59 9.57 7.35
N GLU A 83 6.39 8.38 7.92
CA GLU A 83 6.61 7.13 7.19
C GLU A 83 5.45 6.92 6.21
N GLY A 84 5.71 7.10 4.91
CA GLY A 84 4.74 6.86 3.84
C GLY A 84 4.68 5.36 3.52
N MET A 85 3.49 4.81 3.39
CA MET A 85 3.27 3.40 3.05
C MET A 85 3.05 3.24 1.55
N LEU A 86 3.47 2.10 1.00
CA LEU A 86 3.21 1.68 -0.37
C LEU A 86 2.46 0.35 -0.30
N ASN A 87 1.13 0.42 -0.14
CA ASN A 87 0.30 -0.78 -0.06
C ASN A 87 -0.28 -1.12 -1.44
N ALA A 88 -0.24 -2.39 -1.79
CA ALA A 88 -1.00 -3.00 -2.86
C ALA A 88 -1.97 -4.05 -2.29
N PHE A 89 -2.95 -4.47 -3.06
CA PHE A 89 -3.96 -5.39 -2.57
C PHE A 89 -4.19 -6.53 -3.56
N MET A 90 -4.45 -7.72 -3.04
CA MET A 90 -4.93 -8.86 -3.83
C MET A 90 -6.36 -9.19 -3.47
N VAL A 91 -7.13 -9.62 -4.48
CA VAL A 91 -8.46 -10.18 -4.33
C VAL A 91 -8.48 -11.56 -4.97
N ASN A 92 -8.74 -12.59 -4.16
CA ASN A 92 -8.92 -13.94 -4.64
C ASN A 92 -10.43 -14.28 -4.62
N SER A 93 -10.98 -14.55 -5.81
CA SER A 93 -12.38 -14.92 -5.98
C SER A 93 -12.62 -16.44 -5.97
N GLY A 94 -11.57 -17.25 -5.82
CA GLY A 94 -11.57 -18.68 -6.06
C GLY A 94 -11.28 -19.05 -7.52
N ASP A 95 -11.86 -18.33 -8.47
CA ASP A 95 -11.65 -18.55 -9.90
C ASP A 95 -10.55 -17.67 -10.49
N LYS A 96 -10.29 -16.49 -9.89
CA LYS A 96 -9.30 -15.51 -10.35
C LYS A 96 -8.53 -14.92 -9.18
N LEU A 97 -7.27 -14.65 -9.42
CA LEU A 97 -6.40 -13.85 -8.57
C LEU A 97 -6.17 -12.49 -9.22
N ILE A 98 -6.61 -11.45 -8.53
CA ILE A 98 -6.61 -10.06 -9.00
C ILE A 98 -5.66 -9.24 -8.13
N MET A 99 -4.86 -8.36 -8.73
CA MET A 99 -4.11 -7.32 -8.04
C MET A 99 -4.80 -5.97 -8.21
N ILE A 100 -4.79 -5.15 -7.16
CA ILE A 100 -5.12 -3.71 -7.20
C ILE A 100 -3.85 -2.96 -6.84
N ASP A 101 -3.28 -2.26 -7.79
CA ASP A 101 -1.96 -1.64 -7.79
C ASP A 101 -0.82 -2.66 -7.55
N THR A 102 0.43 -2.23 -7.70
CA THR A 102 1.59 -3.10 -7.63
C THR A 102 2.76 -2.53 -6.82
N GLY A 103 2.57 -1.39 -6.15
CA GLY A 103 3.65 -0.71 -5.46
C GLY A 103 4.66 -0.05 -6.42
N ALA A 104 5.76 0.44 -5.87
CA ALA A 104 6.82 1.14 -6.59
C ALA A 104 7.85 0.20 -7.23
N GLY A 105 7.89 -1.06 -6.79
CA GLY A 105 8.91 -1.99 -7.24
C GLY A 105 10.32 -1.42 -7.03
N ASN A 106 11.21 -1.63 -8.00
CA ASN A 106 12.60 -1.16 -7.93
C ASN A 106 12.77 0.36 -8.17
N LEU A 107 11.71 1.09 -8.56
CA LEU A 107 11.80 2.52 -8.87
C LEU A 107 12.12 3.37 -7.64
N TYR A 108 11.73 2.91 -6.44
CA TYR A 108 12.07 3.56 -5.17
C TYR A 108 13.29 2.93 -4.48
N GLY A 109 14.09 2.14 -5.19
CA GLY A 109 15.30 1.51 -4.66
C GLY A 109 15.04 0.67 -3.42
N LYS A 110 15.65 1.01 -2.27
CA LYS A 110 15.46 0.24 -1.02
C LYS A 110 14.12 0.53 -0.32
N GLU A 111 13.41 1.56 -0.74
CA GLU A 111 12.15 2.02 -0.13
C GLU A 111 10.92 1.31 -0.72
N GLY A 112 11.11 0.60 -1.84
CA GLY A 112 10.11 -0.24 -2.52
C GLY A 112 10.60 -1.66 -2.77
N GLY A 113 9.84 -2.42 -3.57
CA GLY A 113 10.22 -3.77 -4.05
C GLY A 113 9.96 -4.90 -3.08
N GLY A 114 9.26 -4.66 -1.98
CA GLY A 114 8.86 -5.69 -1.02
C GLY A 114 7.67 -6.55 -1.45
N LEU A 115 6.94 -6.12 -2.49
CA LEU A 115 5.72 -6.79 -2.95
C LEU A 115 5.91 -8.29 -3.21
N LEU A 116 6.98 -8.65 -3.93
CA LEU A 116 7.26 -10.05 -4.26
C LEU A 116 7.48 -10.91 -2.99
N ALA A 117 8.19 -10.39 -2.00
CA ALA A 117 8.42 -11.06 -0.72
C ALA A 117 7.12 -11.18 0.07
N ALA A 118 6.28 -10.13 0.09
CA ALA A 118 4.99 -10.13 0.75
C ALA A 118 4.01 -11.13 0.09
N MET A 119 3.95 -11.18 -1.25
CA MET A 119 3.16 -12.17 -2.00
C MET A 119 3.59 -13.59 -1.66
N LYS A 120 4.88 -13.88 -1.69
CA LYS A 120 5.44 -15.20 -1.37
C LYS A 120 5.11 -15.61 0.06
N ALA A 121 5.24 -14.71 1.02
CA ALA A 121 4.89 -14.95 2.41
C ALA A 121 3.37 -15.19 2.59
N ALA A 122 2.55 -14.53 1.77
CA ALA A 122 1.10 -14.75 1.72
C ALA A 122 0.70 -16.06 1.01
N GLY A 123 1.66 -16.78 0.39
CA GLY A 123 1.44 -18.06 -0.28
C GLY A 123 1.10 -17.94 -1.77
N TYR A 124 1.39 -16.80 -2.39
CA TYR A 124 1.11 -16.53 -3.79
C TYR A 124 2.37 -16.30 -4.63
N ASP A 125 2.27 -16.63 -5.91
CA ASP A 125 3.30 -16.38 -6.92
C ASP A 125 2.76 -15.40 -7.97
N PRO A 126 3.57 -14.45 -8.47
CA PRO A 126 3.15 -13.50 -9.50
C PRO A 126 2.59 -14.12 -10.77
N SER A 127 3.04 -15.33 -11.13
CA SER A 127 2.52 -16.07 -12.31
C SER A 127 1.08 -16.56 -12.16
N GLN A 128 0.53 -16.53 -10.94
CA GLN A 128 -0.87 -16.90 -10.66
C GLN A 128 -1.84 -15.74 -10.87
N VAL A 129 -1.33 -14.49 -11.00
CA VAL A 129 -2.17 -13.30 -11.17
C VAL A 129 -2.78 -13.29 -12.58
N ASP A 130 -4.10 -13.23 -12.65
CA ASP A 130 -4.88 -13.18 -13.88
C ASP A 130 -5.06 -11.76 -14.42
N ASP A 131 -5.32 -10.82 -13.51
CA ASP A 131 -5.64 -9.43 -13.85
C ASP A 131 -4.98 -8.48 -12.83
N VAL A 132 -4.44 -7.35 -13.31
CA VAL A 132 -3.97 -6.24 -12.49
C VAL A 132 -4.83 -5.02 -12.83
N TYR A 133 -5.47 -4.43 -11.84
CA TYR A 133 -6.23 -3.19 -11.97
C TYR A 133 -5.47 -2.05 -11.32
N LEU A 134 -5.04 -1.08 -12.12
CA LEU A 134 -4.31 0.10 -11.63
C LEU A 134 -5.28 1.23 -11.34
N THR A 135 -5.17 1.81 -10.14
CA THR A 135 -5.95 3.00 -9.77
C THR A 135 -5.54 4.19 -10.63
N HIS A 136 -4.25 4.31 -10.91
CA HIS A 136 -3.63 5.30 -11.77
C HIS A 136 -2.18 4.89 -12.15
N LEU A 137 -1.46 5.74 -12.89
CA LEU A 137 -0.16 5.39 -13.49
C LEU A 137 1.04 6.08 -12.84
N HIS A 138 0.96 6.50 -11.57
CA HIS A 138 2.16 6.91 -10.84
C HIS A 138 3.06 5.73 -10.51
N GLU A 139 4.34 6.02 -10.31
CA GLU A 139 5.41 5.02 -10.13
C GLU A 139 5.17 4.09 -8.95
N ASP A 140 4.60 4.60 -7.88
CA ASP A 140 4.37 3.86 -6.63
C ASP A 140 3.09 3.00 -6.64
N HIS A 141 2.36 2.99 -7.75
CA HIS A 141 1.21 2.12 -8.02
C HIS A 141 1.45 1.14 -9.15
N ALA A 142 2.23 1.54 -10.16
CA ALA A 142 2.48 0.74 -11.35
C ALA A 142 3.92 0.23 -11.46
N GLY A 143 4.85 0.70 -10.61
CA GLY A 143 6.27 0.36 -10.68
C GLY A 143 6.56 -1.13 -10.50
N GLY A 144 5.78 -1.80 -9.64
CA GLY A 144 5.90 -3.24 -9.45
C GLY A 144 5.38 -4.10 -10.60
N LEU A 145 4.85 -3.51 -11.68
CA LEU A 145 4.54 -4.26 -12.91
C LEU A 145 5.78 -4.88 -13.53
N ILE A 146 6.94 -4.26 -13.35
CA ILE A 146 8.21 -4.72 -13.93
C ILE A 146 9.24 -5.01 -12.86
N LEU A 147 10.09 -5.99 -13.14
CA LEU A 147 11.32 -6.28 -12.41
C LEU A 147 12.44 -6.46 -13.43
N ASP A 148 13.49 -5.63 -13.31
CA ASP A 148 14.63 -5.63 -14.24
C ASP A 148 14.18 -5.52 -15.71
N GLY A 149 13.20 -4.66 -16.00
CA GLY A 149 12.65 -4.42 -17.34
C GLY A 149 11.77 -5.55 -17.90
N LYS A 150 11.42 -6.55 -17.08
CA LYS A 150 10.56 -7.68 -17.48
C LYS A 150 9.24 -7.65 -16.72
N MET A 151 8.19 -8.20 -17.34
CA MET A 151 6.88 -8.37 -16.69
C MET A 151 7.03 -9.19 -15.40
N LEU A 152 6.65 -8.61 -14.25
CA LEU A 152 6.57 -9.36 -13.00
C LEU A 152 5.35 -10.29 -13.01
N PHE A 153 4.25 -9.90 -13.65
CA PHE A 153 3.01 -10.68 -13.76
C PHE A 153 2.83 -11.21 -15.20
N PRO A 154 3.55 -12.27 -15.60
CA PRO A 154 3.67 -12.67 -17.02
C PRO A 154 2.35 -13.15 -17.61
N ASN A 155 1.39 -13.58 -16.79
CA ASN A 155 0.09 -14.10 -17.23
C ASN A 155 -1.02 -13.07 -17.11
N ALA A 156 -0.80 -11.96 -16.40
CA ALA A 156 -1.83 -10.99 -16.12
C ALA A 156 -2.19 -10.10 -17.33
N THR A 157 -3.45 -9.70 -17.37
CA THR A 157 -3.89 -8.55 -18.18
C THR A 157 -3.91 -7.32 -17.28
N ILE A 158 -3.32 -6.22 -17.74
CA ILE A 158 -3.30 -4.95 -17.03
C ILE A 158 -4.51 -4.13 -17.46
N HIS A 159 -5.27 -3.66 -16.48
CA HIS A 159 -6.46 -2.84 -16.70
C HIS A 159 -6.25 -1.46 -16.06
N VAL A 160 -6.53 -0.41 -16.83
CA VAL A 160 -6.40 0.97 -16.38
C VAL A 160 -7.41 1.85 -17.10
N SER A 161 -7.79 2.98 -16.51
CA SER A 161 -8.64 3.96 -17.18
C SER A 161 -8.00 4.45 -18.48
N LYS A 162 -8.79 4.56 -19.54
CA LYS A 162 -8.33 5.13 -20.81
C LYS A 162 -7.78 6.55 -20.64
N ALA A 163 -8.36 7.35 -19.76
CA ALA A 163 -7.89 8.70 -19.48
C ALA A 163 -6.47 8.73 -18.88
N GLU A 164 -6.03 7.68 -18.14
CA GLU A 164 -4.66 7.55 -17.65
C GLU A 164 -3.70 7.30 -18.80
N THR A 165 -3.99 6.32 -19.65
CA THR A 165 -3.11 6.01 -20.80
C THR A 165 -3.04 7.15 -21.81
N ASP A 166 -4.17 7.79 -22.13
CA ASP A 166 -4.21 8.93 -23.04
C ASP A 166 -3.38 10.11 -22.51
N PHE A 167 -3.27 10.25 -21.19
CA PHE A 167 -2.52 11.33 -20.57
C PHE A 167 -1.03 11.01 -20.43
N TRP A 168 -0.70 9.94 -19.71
CA TRP A 168 0.68 9.66 -19.29
C TRP A 168 1.55 9.04 -20.37
N LEU A 169 0.98 8.38 -21.39
CA LEU A 169 1.75 7.86 -22.52
C LEU A 169 2.09 8.92 -23.58
N ASP A 170 1.47 10.10 -23.53
CA ASP A 170 1.75 11.20 -24.44
C ASP A 170 2.53 12.32 -23.74
N SER A 171 3.85 12.39 -24.00
CA SER A 171 4.73 13.43 -23.46
C SER A 171 4.33 14.86 -23.83
N ALA A 172 3.46 15.07 -24.82
CA ALA A 172 2.89 16.39 -25.14
C ALA A 172 2.01 16.94 -24.00
N ASN A 173 1.57 16.09 -23.08
CA ASN A 173 0.80 16.50 -21.91
C ASN A 173 1.66 17.04 -20.75
N LYS A 174 2.99 16.90 -20.77
CA LYS A 174 3.89 17.41 -19.71
C LYS A 174 3.61 18.86 -19.29
N PRO A 175 3.33 19.81 -20.20
CA PRO A 175 3.04 21.19 -19.81
C PRO A 175 1.76 21.36 -18.96
N GLN A 176 0.91 20.32 -18.86
CA GLN A 176 -0.34 20.36 -18.06
C GLN A 176 -0.11 20.03 -16.59
N VAL A 177 1.11 19.64 -16.20
CA VAL A 177 1.50 19.31 -14.83
C VAL A 177 2.75 20.06 -14.42
N GLY A 178 3.00 20.16 -13.10
CA GLY A 178 4.26 20.70 -12.58
C GLY A 178 5.46 19.80 -12.93
N GLU A 179 6.65 20.40 -12.96
CA GLU A 179 7.91 19.72 -13.31
C GLU A 179 8.19 18.50 -12.42
N LEU A 180 7.68 18.49 -11.18
CA LEU A 180 7.76 17.37 -10.25
C LEU A 180 7.21 16.07 -10.84
N LEU A 181 6.21 16.16 -11.71
CA LEU A 181 5.53 15.01 -12.32
C LEU A 181 6.08 14.63 -13.72
N TRP A 182 7.02 15.40 -14.28
CA TRP A 182 7.56 15.09 -15.61
C TRP A 182 8.22 13.72 -15.73
N PRO A 183 8.99 13.23 -14.74
CA PRO A 183 9.59 11.90 -14.81
C PRO A 183 8.55 10.77 -14.92
N PHE A 184 7.32 10.97 -14.42
CA PHE A 184 6.28 9.96 -14.43
C PHE A 184 5.82 9.56 -15.85
N PHE A 185 6.01 10.44 -16.84
CA PHE A 185 5.72 10.10 -18.23
C PHE A 185 6.68 9.04 -18.77
N GLU A 186 7.97 9.19 -18.52
CA GLU A 186 8.98 8.20 -18.92
C GLU A 186 8.80 6.88 -18.14
N ALA A 187 8.60 6.97 -16.84
CA ALA A 187 8.36 5.80 -16.00
C ALA A 187 7.12 5.03 -16.45
N THR A 188 6.01 5.72 -16.76
CA THR A 188 4.80 5.07 -17.27
C THR A 188 5.06 4.32 -18.58
N GLN A 189 5.82 4.91 -19.50
CA GLN A 189 6.18 4.25 -20.76
C GLN A 189 7.01 2.99 -20.49
N GLU A 190 7.98 3.06 -19.58
CA GLU A 190 8.83 1.94 -19.21
C GLU A 190 8.01 0.80 -18.57
N MET A 191 7.17 1.13 -17.59
CA MET A 191 6.35 0.15 -16.85
C MET A 191 5.36 -0.59 -17.75
N LEU A 192 4.74 0.10 -18.71
CA LEU A 192 3.70 -0.47 -19.57
C LEU A 192 4.25 -1.11 -20.85
N ALA A 193 5.45 -0.74 -21.32
CA ALA A 193 6.00 -1.21 -22.59
C ALA A 193 5.97 -2.73 -22.78
N PRO A 194 6.40 -3.57 -21.82
CA PRO A 194 6.36 -5.02 -22.01
C PRO A 194 4.94 -5.58 -22.13
N TYR A 195 3.98 -5.01 -21.41
CA TYR A 195 2.57 -5.42 -21.46
C TYR A 195 1.88 -4.95 -22.75
N ILE A 196 2.20 -3.76 -23.24
CA ILE A 196 1.74 -3.26 -24.56
C ILE A 196 2.26 -4.19 -25.65
N ALA A 197 3.56 -4.48 -25.65
CA ALA A 197 4.19 -5.36 -26.66
C ALA A 197 3.60 -6.77 -26.65
N ALA A 198 3.17 -7.28 -25.48
CA ALA A 198 2.52 -8.57 -25.33
C ALA A 198 1.01 -8.55 -25.62
N GLY A 199 0.40 -7.39 -25.93
CA GLY A 199 -1.04 -7.27 -26.11
C GLY A 199 -1.85 -7.48 -24.83
N ARG A 200 -1.24 -7.21 -23.66
CA ARG A 200 -1.81 -7.47 -22.32
C ARG A 200 -2.26 -6.19 -21.60
N LEU A 201 -2.30 -5.05 -22.27
CA LEU A 201 -2.89 -3.82 -21.74
C LEU A 201 -4.31 -3.66 -22.27
N LYS A 202 -5.27 -3.47 -21.36
CA LYS A 202 -6.67 -3.14 -21.67
C LYS A 202 -7.09 -1.88 -20.96
N THR A 203 -7.69 -0.96 -21.69
CA THR A 203 -8.25 0.26 -21.12
C THR A 203 -9.75 0.15 -20.94
N PHE A 204 -10.30 0.89 -19.97
CA PHE A 204 -11.73 1.07 -19.77
C PHE A 204 -12.08 2.57 -19.67
N ASP A 205 -13.30 2.93 -20.04
CA ASP A 205 -13.84 4.30 -20.02
C ASP A 205 -15.25 4.38 -19.42
N SER A 206 -15.74 3.27 -18.86
CA SER A 206 -17.07 3.15 -18.30
C SER A 206 -17.05 2.63 -16.87
N ASN A 207 -18.18 2.73 -16.18
CA ASN A 207 -18.39 2.17 -14.84
C ASN A 207 -18.92 0.72 -14.89
N ALA A 208 -18.85 0.05 -16.06
CA ALA A 208 -19.27 -1.33 -16.18
C ALA A 208 -18.38 -2.25 -15.31
N PRO A 209 -18.92 -3.32 -14.74
CA PRO A 209 -18.13 -4.27 -14.01
C PRO A 209 -16.97 -4.82 -14.86
N LEU A 210 -15.78 -4.86 -14.27
CA LEU A 210 -14.55 -5.35 -14.93
C LEU A 210 -14.34 -6.83 -14.64
N ALA A 211 -14.74 -7.28 -13.44
CA ALA A 211 -14.74 -8.67 -13.02
C ALA A 211 -15.95 -8.93 -12.10
N PRO A 212 -16.32 -10.19 -11.84
CA PRO A 212 -17.38 -10.50 -10.89
C PRO A 212 -17.16 -9.83 -9.54
N GLY A 213 -18.11 -8.98 -9.13
CA GLY A 213 -18.07 -8.24 -7.88
C GLY A 213 -17.18 -7.00 -7.89
N LEU A 214 -16.35 -6.76 -8.91
CA LEU A 214 -15.42 -5.62 -8.98
C LEU A 214 -15.84 -4.63 -10.07
N LYS A 215 -16.00 -3.35 -9.72
CA LYS A 215 -16.30 -2.29 -10.67
C LYS A 215 -15.42 -1.05 -10.44
N PRO A 216 -15.03 -0.34 -11.51
CA PRO A 216 -14.33 0.93 -11.39
C PRO A 216 -15.33 2.03 -11.00
N VAL A 217 -14.85 3.03 -10.29
CA VAL A 217 -15.56 4.26 -9.97
C VAL A 217 -14.63 5.43 -10.30
N PRO A 218 -14.90 6.20 -11.36
CA PRO A 218 -14.05 7.32 -11.75
C PRO A 218 -13.90 8.34 -10.63
N SER A 219 -12.66 8.75 -10.42
CA SER A 219 -12.26 9.69 -9.36
C SER A 219 -11.18 10.65 -9.85
N PRO A 220 -11.42 11.40 -10.93
CA PRO A 220 -10.41 12.31 -11.48
C PRO A 220 -10.06 13.41 -10.49
N GLY A 221 -8.78 13.80 -10.49
CA GLY A 221 -8.30 14.89 -9.63
C GLY A 221 -6.86 14.71 -9.23
N HIS A 222 -6.52 13.60 -8.56
CA HIS A 222 -5.14 13.22 -8.31
C HIS A 222 -4.40 13.00 -9.63
N THR A 223 -4.96 12.17 -10.50
CA THR A 223 -4.61 12.10 -11.92
C THR A 223 -5.85 12.29 -12.79
N PRO A 224 -5.70 12.51 -14.13
CA PRO A 224 -6.84 12.68 -15.03
C PRO A 224 -7.81 11.52 -15.06
N GLY A 225 -7.33 10.29 -14.95
CA GLY A 225 -8.13 9.07 -15.01
C GLY A 225 -8.13 8.24 -13.75
N HIS A 226 -7.68 8.79 -12.62
CA HIS A 226 -7.70 8.10 -11.34
C HIS A 226 -9.05 7.44 -11.09
N SER A 227 -9.03 6.18 -10.65
CA SER A 227 -10.22 5.35 -10.44
C SER A 227 -10.14 4.61 -9.12
N TYR A 228 -11.22 4.59 -8.38
CA TYR A 228 -11.42 3.64 -7.29
C TYR A 228 -11.90 2.31 -7.86
N TYR A 229 -11.71 1.25 -7.09
CA TYR A 229 -12.34 -0.04 -7.37
C TYR A 229 -13.24 -0.42 -6.20
N LEU A 230 -14.50 -0.68 -6.48
CA LEU A 230 -15.48 -1.14 -5.49
C LEU A 230 -15.70 -2.64 -5.66
N LEU A 231 -15.25 -3.41 -4.66
CA LEU A 231 -15.56 -4.83 -4.50
C LEU A 231 -16.87 -4.99 -3.73
N GLN A 232 -17.75 -5.82 -4.21
CA GLN A 232 -19.06 -6.07 -3.59
C GLN A 232 -19.46 -7.54 -3.66
N ASP A 233 -19.92 -8.07 -2.52
CA ASP A 233 -20.62 -9.36 -2.43
C ASP A 233 -21.82 -9.20 -1.49
N GLY A 234 -23.01 -9.26 -2.05
CA GLY A 234 -24.25 -8.96 -1.31
C GLY A 234 -24.21 -7.55 -0.69
N THR A 235 -24.21 -7.49 0.65
CA THR A 235 -24.13 -6.25 1.42
C THR A 235 -22.70 -5.84 1.75
N ASP A 236 -21.77 -6.78 1.68
CA ASP A 236 -20.36 -6.54 2.02
C ASP A 236 -19.66 -5.78 0.90
N ARG A 237 -18.94 -4.72 1.27
CA ARG A 237 -18.26 -3.85 0.32
C ARG A 237 -16.91 -3.42 0.84
N MET A 238 -15.93 -3.37 -0.10
CA MET A 238 -14.64 -2.76 0.11
C MET A 238 -14.30 -1.84 -1.06
N LEU A 239 -13.84 -0.64 -0.72
CA LEU A 239 -13.40 0.37 -1.65
C LEU A 239 -11.87 0.44 -1.63
N PHE A 240 -11.23 0.16 -2.74
CA PHE A 240 -9.81 0.45 -2.97
C PHE A 240 -9.73 1.86 -3.55
N TRP A 241 -9.20 2.80 -2.79
CA TRP A 241 -9.34 4.23 -3.12
C TRP A 241 -8.06 4.90 -3.63
N GLY A 242 -7.00 4.12 -3.94
CA GLY A 242 -5.74 4.65 -4.48
C GLY A 242 -5.23 5.86 -3.70
N ASP A 243 -4.99 6.96 -4.40
CA ASP A 243 -4.42 8.20 -3.88
C ASP A 243 -5.45 9.26 -3.46
N THR A 244 -6.50 8.80 -2.81
CA THR A 244 -7.43 9.71 -2.14
C THR A 244 -6.77 10.40 -0.93
N VAL A 245 -5.87 9.67 -0.24
CA VAL A 245 -5.20 10.11 0.99
C VAL A 245 -3.74 9.67 0.96
N HIS A 246 -2.83 10.62 1.10
CA HIS A 246 -1.39 10.40 1.26
C HIS A 246 -0.94 10.49 2.71
N VAL A 247 -1.55 11.41 3.48
CA VAL A 247 -1.24 11.64 4.88
C VAL A 247 -2.52 11.59 5.69
N GLN A 248 -2.85 10.41 6.18
CA GLN A 248 -4.10 10.14 6.91
C GLN A 248 -4.33 11.09 8.09
N PRO A 249 -3.34 11.40 8.96
CA PRO A 249 -3.52 12.30 10.07
C PRO A 249 -3.85 13.75 9.68
N VAL A 250 -3.62 14.13 8.43
CA VAL A 250 -3.87 15.46 7.91
C VAL A 250 -5.16 15.50 7.09
N GLN A 251 -5.27 14.64 6.07
CA GLN A 251 -6.31 14.74 5.05
C GLN A 251 -7.67 14.16 5.48
N LEU A 252 -7.74 13.38 6.57
CA LEU A 252 -9.04 12.98 7.14
C LEU A 252 -9.63 14.08 8.02
N PRO A 253 -8.87 14.68 8.97
CA PRO A 253 -9.38 15.84 9.72
C PRO A 253 -9.66 17.05 8.83
N ASP A 254 -8.82 17.32 7.83
CA ASP A 254 -9.05 18.39 6.86
C ASP A 254 -8.95 17.87 5.40
N PRO A 255 -10.08 17.46 4.80
CA PRO A 255 -10.11 16.96 3.43
C PRO A 255 -9.75 18.00 2.35
N ASP A 256 -9.68 19.29 2.69
CA ASP A 256 -9.30 20.34 1.76
C ASP A 256 -7.78 20.49 1.59
N VAL A 257 -7.01 19.84 2.45
CA VAL A 257 -5.56 19.73 2.26
C VAL A 257 -5.28 18.75 1.12
N ALA A 258 -4.74 19.29 0.03
CA ALA A 258 -4.32 18.55 -1.16
C ALA A 258 -2.80 18.30 -1.14
N MET A 259 -2.28 17.61 -2.15
CA MET A 259 -0.84 17.36 -2.33
C MET A 259 -0.33 17.97 -3.63
N LYS A 260 0.96 18.31 -3.68
CA LYS A 260 1.62 18.84 -4.88
C LYS A 260 1.59 17.86 -6.07
N TYR A 261 1.30 16.59 -5.81
CA TYR A 261 1.13 15.55 -6.83
C TYR A 261 -0.26 15.56 -7.48
N ASP A 262 -1.24 16.28 -6.90
CA ASP A 262 -2.58 16.34 -7.47
C ASP A 262 -2.57 17.13 -8.79
N TRP A 263 -2.91 16.44 -9.89
CA TRP A 263 -3.06 17.06 -11.22
C TRP A 263 -4.05 18.23 -11.21
N ASN A 264 -5.16 18.08 -10.49
CA ASN A 264 -6.18 19.11 -10.37
C ASN A 264 -6.71 19.16 -8.93
N VAL A 265 -6.15 20.07 -8.14
CA VAL A 265 -6.45 20.21 -6.71
C VAL A 265 -7.95 20.34 -6.40
N PRO A 266 -8.75 21.23 -7.06
CA PRO A 266 -10.18 21.29 -6.80
C PRO A 266 -10.92 19.97 -7.07
N LYS A 267 -10.58 19.25 -8.13
CA LYS A 267 -11.19 17.96 -8.44
C LYS A 267 -10.77 16.88 -7.44
N ALA A 268 -9.51 16.85 -7.02
CA ALA A 268 -9.00 15.91 -6.01
C ALA A 268 -9.72 16.08 -4.68
N ILE A 269 -9.89 17.33 -4.20
CA ILE A 269 -10.66 17.68 -2.99
C ILE A 269 -12.13 17.23 -3.14
N ALA A 270 -12.77 17.52 -4.26
CA ALA A 270 -14.16 17.16 -4.50
C ALA A 270 -14.37 15.64 -4.50
N SER A 271 -13.47 14.89 -5.17
CA SER A 271 -13.48 13.43 -5.18
C SER A 271 -13.27 12.85 -3.79
N ARG A 272 -12.31 13.37 -3.01
CA ARG A 272 -12.02 12.98 -1.64
C ARG A 272 -13.21 13.19 -0.71
N ARG A 273 -13.78 14.40 -0.70
CA ARG A 273 -14.96 14.72 0.14
C ARG A 273 -16.13 13.80 -0.17
N ARG A 274 -16.45 13.64 -1.44
CA ARG A 274 -17.54 12.76 -1.89
C ARG A 274 -17.36 11.34 -1.37
N ILE A 275 -16.17 10.77 -1.54
CA ILE A 275 -15.96 9.36 -1.19
C ILE A 275 -15.86 9.15 0.32
N PHE A 276 -15.35 10.11 1.09
CA PHE A 276 -15.36 10.05 2.55
C PHE A 276 -16.79 10.02 3.10
N GLU A 277 -17.66 10.89 2.60
CA GLU A 277 -19.07 10.90 2.99
C GLU A 277 -19.79 9.61 2.62
N GLU A 278 -19.52 9.09 1.41
CA GLU A 278 -20.16 7.87 0.91
C GLU A 278 -19.69 6.65 1.70
N ALA A 279 -18.39 6.49 1.91
CA ALA A 279 -17.81 5.38 2.67
C ALA A 279 -18.26 5.41 4.14
N ALA A 280 -18.26 6.59 4.77
CA ALA A 280 -18.68 6.74 6.17
C ALA A 280 -20.19 6.47 6.36
N ARG A 281 -21.03 6.99 5.47
CA ARG A 281 -22.50 6.79 5.52
C ARG A 281 -22.89 5.34 5.35
N ASN A 282 -22.19 4.61 4.49
CA ASN A 282 -22.52 3.22 4.15
C ASN A 282 -21.73 2.20 4.98
N GLY A 283 -20.79 2.63 5.82
CA GLY A 283 -19.95 1.74 6.62
C GLY A 283 -19.04 0.81 5.80
N TRP A 284 -18.63 1.25 4.61
CA TRP A 284 -17.77 0.42 3.75
C TRP A 284 -16.41 0.17 4.35
N TRP A 285 -15.86 -1.01 4.12
CA TRP A 285 -14.43 -1.22 4.22
C TRP A 285 -13.72 -0.35 3.20
N VAL A 286 -12.58 0.17 3.58
CA VAL A 286 -11.71 0.97 2.72
C VAL A 286 -10.30 0.39 2.78
N ALA A 287 -9.67 0.28 1.61
CA ALA A 287 -8.30 -0.12 1.43
C ALA A 287 -7.53 1.04 0.76
N GLY A 288 -6.51 1.58 1.44
CA GLY A 288 -5.78 2.78 1.03
C GLY A 288 -4.29 2.53 0.83
N ALA A 289 -3.77 3.00 -0.30
CA ALA A 289 -2.38 2.79 -0.70
C ALA A 289 -1.38 3.39 0.29
N HIS A 290 -1.65 4.59 0.82
CA HIS A 290 -0.74 5.31 1.72
C HIS A 290 -1.23 5.37 3.18
N ILE A 291 -2.21 4.57 3.54
CA ILE A 291 -2.63 4.40 4.94
C ILE A 291 -1.69 3.42 5.64
N SER A 292 -1.40 3.67 6.91
CA SER A 292 -0.56 2.76 7.72
C SER A 292 -0.99 1.32 7.56
N PHE A 293 -0.01 0.44 7.27
CA PHE A 293 -0.26 -0.98 7.02
C PHE A 293 -1.15 -1.61 8.12
N PRO A 294 -2.17 -2.41 7.78
CA PRO A 294 -2.46 -3.01 6.47
C PRO A 294 -3.23 -2.10 5.52
N GLY A 295 -3.40 -0.82 5.80
CA GLY A 295 -4.13 0.12 4.96
C GLY A 295 -5.65 -0.09 4.92
N ILE A 296 -6.19 -0.99 5.73
CA ILE A 296 -7.61 -1.39 5.72
C ILE A 296 -8.31 -0.87 6.98
N GLY A 297 -9.52 -0.33 6.79
CA GLY A 297 -10.33 0.22 7.88
C GLY A 297 -11.64 0.82 7.41
N HIS A 298 -12.18 1.72 8.21
CA HIS A 298 -13.39 2.48 7.93
C HIS A 298 -13.16 3.98 8.06
N VAL A 299 -13.91 4.76 7.31
CA VAL A 299 -14.01 6.21 7.50
C VAL A 299 -15.16 6.49 8.46
N ARG A 300 -14.91 7.29 9.49
CA ARG A 300 -15.93 7.78 10.43
C ARG A 300 -16.13 9.27 10.24
N ASN A 301 -17.38 9.70 10.01
CA ASN A 301 -17.74 11.09 9.95
C ASN A 301 -17.81 11.66 11.38
N LEU A 302 -17.09 12.76 11.64
CA LEU A 302 -17.06 13.47 12.92
C LEU A 302 -17.98 14.70 12.95
N GLY A 303 -18.64 15.01 11.82
CA GLY A 303 -19.39 16.23 11.62
C GLY A 303 -18.52 17.40 11.16
N GLY A 304 -19.16 18.49 10.72
CA GLY A 304 -18.45 19.70 10.30
C GLY A 304 -17.53 19.53 9.08
N GLY A 305 -17.62 18.42 8.34
CA GLY A 305 -16.73 18.11 7.21
C GLY A 305 -15.40 17.47 7.61
N HIS A 306 -15.29 17.03 8.86
CA HIS A 306 -14.12 16.32 9.40
C HIS A 306 -14.37 14.82 9.50
N PHE A 307 -13.33 14.02 9.30
CA PHE A 307 -13.39 12.57 9.34
C PHE A 307 -12.27 11.97 10.17
N ALA A 308 -12.41 10.71 10.54
CA ALA A 308 -11.39 9.93 11.23
C ALA A 308 -11.25 8.55 10.60
N TRP A 309 -10.07 7.97 10.75
CA TRP A 309 -9.80 6.59 10.38
C TRP A 309 -10.06 5.66 11.55
N VAL A 310 -10.74 4.55 11.28
CA VAL A 310 -10.93 3.45 12.22
C VAL A 310 -10.26 2.22 11.60
N PRO A 311 -9.06 1.86 12.06
CA PRO A 311 -8.31 0.76 11.45
C PRO A 311 -8.99 -0.59 11.68
N ALA A 312 -8.78 -1.53 10.77
CA ALA A 312 -9.18 -2.91 10.96
C ALA A 312 -8.45 -3.52 12.17
N ASN A 313 -9.18 -4.29 12.98
CA ASN A 313 -8.56 -5.07 14.04
C ASN A 313 -7.88 -6.30 13.45
N TYR A 314 -6.68 -6.62 13.95
CA TYR A 314 -6.02 -7.88 13.62
C TYR A 314 -6.83 -9.05 14.17
N SER A 315 -7.09 -10.05 13.32
CA SER A 315 -7.79 -11.28 13.72
C SER A 315 -7.15 -12.50 13.04
N LEU A 316 -6.94 -13.55 13.80
CA LEU A 316 -6.46 -14.84 13.27
C LEU A 316 -7.57 -15.66 12.59
N ASN A 317 -8.82 -15.25 12.74
CA ASN A 317 -10.02 -16.02 12.34
C ASN A 317 -10.81 -15.34 11.21
N ARG A 318 -10.19 -14.49 10.43
CA ARG A 318 -10.83 -13.77 9.34
C ARG A 318 -10.27 -14.19 8.00
#